data_adf103e32ffe0b1838f5adedbab430e1
#
_entry.id   adf103e32ffe0b1838f5adedbab430e1
#
_cell.length_a   1.000
_cell.length_b   1.000
_cell.length_c   1.000
_cell.angle_alpha   90.00
_cell.angle_beta   90.00
_cell.angle_gamma   90.00
#
_symmetry.space_group_name_H-M   'P 1'
#
loop_
_entity.id
_entity.type
_entity.pdbx_description
1 polymer ?
#
loop_
_entity_poly.entity_id
_entity_poly.type
_entity_poly.pdbx_seq_one_letter_code
_entity_poly.pdbx_strand_id
1 'polypeptide(L)'
;MIEFRNVSKVYNNGTEALHNINLNVEKGEFVFIVGSSGAGKSTFLKLVMCEERPNSGQIFVDGVDVSRIPKRKIPYIRRKMGIVFQDFRLIDHMTVYDNVAFAMRVVGASPRSIRKRVPYILSLVGLQHKAKHYPTELSGGERQRVGLARALVNNPSMIIADEPTGNIDPALSFEIVDLLSEINRRGTTVLMV
;
A
#
# COMPACT_ATOMS: atom_id res chain seq x y z
N MET A 1 7.16 -13.92 3.30
CA MET A 1 6.53 -12.90 2.41
C MET A 1 7.53 -11.86 1.92
N ILE A 2 8.24 -11.20 2.80
CA ILE A 2 9.32 -10.25 2.49
C ILE A 2 10.57 -10.69 3.25
N GLU A 3 11.73 -10.66 2.58
CA GLU A 3 13.00 -10.98 3.22
C GLU A 3 14.07 -9.98 2.79
N PHE A 4 14.78 -9.41 3.76
CA PHE A 4 15.95 -8.57 3.58
C PHE A 4 17.18 -9.32 4.06
N ARG A 5 18.21 -9.40 3.25
CA ARG A 5 19.50 -10.05 3.56
C ARG A 5 20.64 -9.06 3.39
N ASN A 6 21.21 -8.59 4.50
CA ASN A 6 22.34 -7.65 4.55
C ASN A 6 22.10 -6.41 3.68
N VAL A 7 20.92 -5.84 3.73
CA VAL A 7 20.49 -4.73 2.86
C VAL A 7 21.00 -3.40 3.39
N SER A 8 21.70 -2.66 2.53
CA SER A 8 22.08 -1.26 2.81
C SER A 8 21.61 -0.35 1.68
N LYS A 9 21.23 0.88 2.07
CA LYS A 9 20.85 1.94 1.13
C LYS A 9 21.48 3.26 1.54
N VAL A 10 22.29 3.79 0.61
CA VAL A 10 22.88 5.13 0.68
C VAL A 10 22.38 5.93 -0.51
N TYR A 11 21.91 7.14 -0.27
CA TYR A 11 21.48 8.08 -1.31
C TYR A 11 22.66 8.87 -1.89
N ASN A 12 22.49 9.48 -3.07
CA ASN A 12 23.53 10.23 -3.77
C ASN A 12 24.08 11.43 -2.96
N ASN A 13 23.31 11.94 -2.01
CA ASN A 13 23.74 13.00 -1.08
C ASN A 13 24.57 12.50 0.11
N GLY A 14 24.94 11.20 0.11
CA GLY A 14 25.70 10.57 1.19
C GLY A 14 24.88 10.10 2.39
N THR A 15 23.55 10.32 2.40
CA THR A 15 22.70 9.87 3.52
C THR A 15 22.57 8.35 3.50
N GLU A 16 23.08 7.69 4.54
CA GLU A 16 22.87 6.27 4.79
C GLU A 16 21.49 6.06 5.45
N ALA A 17 20.53 5.62 4.66
CA ALA A 17 19.16 5.45 5.12
C ALA A 17 18.90 4.07 5.75
N LEU A 18 19.61 3.04 5.31
CA LEU A 18 19.56 1.69 5.87
C LEU A 18 20.97 1.10 5.89
N HIS A 19 21.33 0.47 6.99
CA HIS A 19 22.61 -0.17 7.20
C HIS A 19 22.47 -1.64 7.59
N ASN A 20 22.92 -2.56 6.72
CA ASN A 20 22.98 -4.00 6.96
C ASN A 20 21.71 -4.61 7.56
N ILE A 21 20.54 -4.24 7.03
CA ILE A 21 19.25 -4.69 7.52
C ILE A 21 19.04 -6.15 7.15
N ASN A 22 18.70 -6.96 8.16
CA ASN A 22 18.24 -8.34 8.05
C ASN A 22 16.85 -8.44 8.67
N LEU A 23 15.86 -8.83 7.89
CA LEU A 23 14.47 -8.90 8.32
C LEU A 23 13.74 -9.98 7.53
N ASN A 24 12.87 -10.70 8.21
CA ASN A 24 11.92 -11.61 7.57
C ASN A 24 10.50 -11.26 8.02
N VAL A 25 9.58 -11.15 7.06
CA VAL A 25 8.14 -10.99 7.29
C VAL A 25 7.44 -12.17 6.68
N GLU A 26 6.74 -12.92 7.51
CA GLU A 26 5.98 -14.08 7.07
C GLU A 26 4.66 -13.66 6.39
N LYS A 27 4.07 -14.60 5.64
CA LYS A 27 2.76 -14.36 5.03
C LYS A 27 1.68 -14.30 6.10
N GLY A 28 0.84 -13.26 6.02
CA GLY A 28 -0.26 -13.04 6.96
C GLY A 28 0.15 -12.30 8.24
N GLU A 29 1.40 -11.88 8.39
CA GLU A 29 1.78 -11.02 9.52
C GLU A 29 1.25 -9.60 9.39
N PHE A 30 0.99 -8.97 10.53
CA PHE A 30 0.77 -7.53 10.67
C PHE A 30 2.02 -6.92 11.32
N VAL A 31 2.77 -6.14 10.56
CA VAL A 31 4.07 -5.58 10.99
C VAL A 31 3.98 -4.06 11.09
N PHE A 32 4.29 -3.53 12.27
CA PHE A 32 4.51 -2.11 12.47
C PHE A 32 6.00 -1.77 12.34
N ILE A 33 6.30 -0.77 11.50
CA ILE A 33 7.65 -0.24 11.34
C ILE A 33 7.70 1.08 12.09
N VAL A 34 8.35 1.05 13.24
CA VAL A 34 8.45 2.20 14.15
C VAL A 34 9.85 2.82 14.12
N GLY A 35 9.93 4.09 14.40
CA GLY A 35 11.19 4.83 14.47
C GLY A 35 10.97 6.34 14.33
N SER A 36 11.98 7.14 14.73
CA SER A 36 11.95 8.60 14.57
C SER A 36 11.86 9.04 13.11
N SER A 37 11.54 10.31 12.88
CA SER A 37 11.65 10.88 11.53
C SER A 37 13.08 10.73 11.01
N GLY A 38 13.22 10.34 9.74
CA GLY A 38 14.54 10.07 9.14
C GLY A 38 15.13 8.68 9.41
N ALA A 39 14.50 7.84 10.24
CA ALA A 39 15.01 6.49 10.57
C ALA A 39 14.98 5.47 9.41
N GLY A 40 14.72 5.90 8.18
CA GLY A 40 14.74 5.02 7.01
C GLY A 40 13.43 4.30 6.70
N LYS A 41 12.35 4.53 7.46
CA LYS A 41 11.05 3.85 7.28
C LYS A 41 10.50 3.94 5.86
N SER A 42 10.40 5.16 5.32
CA SER A 42 9.95 5.37 3.93
C SER A 42 10.91 4.78 2.90
N THR A 43 12.22 4.75 3.19
CA THR A 43 13.22 4.07 2.32
C THR A 43 12.99 2.57 2.31
N PHE A 44 12.71 1.96 3.46
CA PHE A 44 12.35 0.55 3.55
C PHE A 44 11.13 0.24 2.67
N LEU A 45 10.04 1.02 2.78
CA LEU A 45 8.86 0.84 1.93
C LEU A 45 9.16 1.01 0.45
N LYS A 46 9.95 2.03 0.06
CA LYS A 46 10.36 2.25 -1.34
C LYS A 46 11.15 1.08 -1.92
N LEU A 47 11.97 0.43 -1.12
CA LEU A 47 12.70 -0.78 -1.53
C LEU A 47 11.74 -1.96 -1.74
N VAL A 48 10.80 -2.20 -0.83
CA VAL A 48 9.77 -3.25 -0.99
C VAL A 48 8.91 -2.99 -2.22
N MET A 49 8.52 -1.73 -2.47
CA MET A 49 7.74 -1.32 -3.65
C MET A 49 8.56 -1.28 -4.95
N CYS A 50 9.85 -1.58 -4.90
CA CYS A 50 10.78 -1.46 -6.04
C CYS A 50 10.83 -0.03 -6.64
N GLU A 51 10.59 1.02 -5.84
CA GLU A 51 10.77 2.42 -6.23
C GLU A 51 12.24 2.81 -6.17
N GLU A 52 12.95 2.24 -5.19
CA GLU A 52 14.39 2.36 -5.02
C GLU A 52 15.06 0.99 -5.14
N ARG A 53 16.38 1.00 -5.32
CA ARG A 53 17.21 -0.20 -5.29
C ARG A 53 18.19 -0.14 -4.13
N PRO A 54 18.50 -1.27 -3.49
CA PRO A 54 19.55 -1.31 -2.49
C PRO A 54 20.93 -1.07 -3.14
N ASN A 55 21.88 -0.56 -2.37
CA ASN A 55 23.29 -0.47 -2.78
C ASN A 55 23.99 -1.83 -2.59
N SER A 56 23.62 -2.57 -1.54
CA SER A 56 24.10 -3.92 -1.26
C SER A 56 23.00 -4.79 -0.65
N GLY A 57 23.24 -6.10 -0.61
CA GLY A 57 22.30 -7.08 -0.09
C GLY A 57 21.23 -7.50 -1.10
N GLN A 58 20.28 -8.30 -0.63
CA GLN A 58 19.20 -8.87 -1.44
C GLN A 58 17.86 -8.65 -0.75
N ILE A 59 16.83 -8.41 -1.56
CA ILE A 59 15.45 -8.24 -1.11
C ILE A 59 14.58 -9.22 -1.88
N PHE A 60 13.84 -10.04 -1.16
CA PHE A 60 12.87 -10.96 -1.75
C PHE A 60 11.45 -10.52 -1.41
N VAL A 61 10.56 -10.54 -2.38
CA VAL A 61 9.13 -10.31 -2.23
C VAL A 61 8.39 -11.47 -2.89
N ASP A 62 7.57 -12.19 -2.13
CA ASP A 62 6.93 -13.43 -2.59
C ASP A 62 7.91 -14.43 -3.23
N GLY A 63 9.13 -14.55 -2.66
CA GLY A 63 10.19 -15.43 -3.18
C GLY A 63 10.89 -14.92 -4.44
N VAL A 64 10.54 -13.74 -4.94
CA VAL A 64 11.19 -13.12 -6.10
C VAL A 64 12.24 -12.15 -5.63
N ASP A 65 13.50 -12.30 -6.08
CA ASP A 65 14.55 -11.30 -5.84
C ASP A 65 14.22 -10.02 -6.62
N VAL A 66 13.93 -8.95 -5.85
CA VAL A 66 13.57 -7.64 -6.40
C VAL A 66 14.74 -6.66 -6.41
N SER A 67 15.89 -6.99 -5.82
CA SER A 67 17.06 -6.11 -5.70
C SER A 67 17.56 -5.60 -7.06
N ARG A 68 17.52 -6.46 -8.07
CA ARG A 68 17.99 -6.17 -9.44
C ARG A 68 16.92 -6.45 -10.50
N ILE A 69 15.66 -6.45 -10.10
CA ILE A 69 14.55 -6.77 -11.02
C ILE A 69 14.54 -5.82 -12.23
N PRO A 70 14.36 -6.31 -13.46
CA PRO A 70 14.22 -5.47 -14.65
C PRO A 70 12.99 -4.56 -14.54
N LYS A 71 13.13 -3.29 -14.94
CA LYS A 71 12.03 -2.29 -14.86
C LYS A 71 10.71 -2.79 -15.43
N ARG A 72 10.74 -3.54 -16.55
CA ARG A 72 9.56 -4.14 -17.20
C ARG A 72 8.79 -5.15 -16.32
N LYS A 73 9.45 -5.74 -15.30
CA LYS A 73 8.83 -6.71 -14.39
C LYS A 73 8.24 -6.07 -13.12
N ILE A 74 8.66 -4.85 -12.76
CA ILE A 74 8.20 -4.13 -11.56
C ILE A 74 6.66 -4.02 -11.50
N PRO A 75 5.93 -3.68 -12.59
CA PRO A 75 4.48 -3.59 -12.54
C PRO A 75 3.80 -4.90 -12.09
N TYR A 76 4.36 -6.05 -12.43
CA TYR A 76 3.79 -7.35 -12.03
C TYR A 76 3.96 -7.63 -10.54
N ILE A 77 5.06 -7.14 -9.93
CA ILE A 77 5.25 -7.22 -8.47
C ILE A 77 4.26 -6.28 -7.78
N ARG A 78 4.19 -5.01 -8.23
CA ARG A 78 3.30 -4.00 -7.62
C ARG A 78 1.82 -4.34 -7.73
N ARG A 79 1.37 -5.08 -8.74
CA ARG A 79 -0.03 -5.54 -8.88
C ARG A 79 -0.48 -6.46 -7.73
N LYS A 80 0.46 -7.09 -7.03
CA LYS A 80 0.19 -7.94 -5.87
C LYS A 80 0.13 -7.15 -4.56
N MET A 81 0.47 -5.85 -4.59
CA MET A 81 0.52 -4.96 -3.45
C MET A 81 -0.64 -3.98 -3.50
N GLY A 82 -1.31 -3.77 -2.37
CA GLY A 82 -2.19 -2.64 -2.14
C GLY A 82 -1.42 -1.55 -1.40
N ILE A 83 -1.39 -0.33 -1.93
CA ILE A 83 -0.63 0.77 -1.32
C ILE A 83 -1.62 1.81 -0.83
N VAL A 84 -1.50 2.16 0.45
CA VAL A 84 -2.24 3.23 1.11
C VAL A 84 -1.25 4.34 1.43
N PHE A 85 -1.46 5.52 0.89
CA PHE A 85 -0.57 6.67 1.04
C PHE A 85 -1.11 7.65 2.08
N GLN A 86 -0.23 8.36 2.77
CA GLN A 86 -0.55 9.42 3.72
C GLN A 86 -1.34 10.57 3.06
N ASP A 87 -1.01 10.94 1.82
CA ASP A 87 -1.63 12.02 1.04
C ASP A 87 -2.79 11.53 0.15
N PHE A 88 -3.31 10.33 0.41
CA PHE A 88 -4.42 9.64 -0.27
C PHE A 88 -4.17 9.36 -1.76
N ARG A 89 -3.51 10.24 -2.50
CA ARG A 89 -3.24 10.19 -3.95
C ARG A 89 -4.48 9.83 -4.77
N LEU A 90 -5.59 10.45 -4.45
CA LEU A 90 -6.82 10.31 -5.22
C LEU A 90 -6.75 11.15 -6.50
N ILE A 91 -7.48 10.73 -7.51
CA ILE A 91 -7.60 11.44 -8.79
C ILE A 91 -8.82 12.37 -8.67
N ASP A 92 -8.60 13.69 -8.52
CA ASP A 92 -9.62 14.65 -8.14
C ASP A 92 -10.78 14.78 -9.15
N HIS A 93 -10.50 14.58 -10.44
CA HIS A 93 -11.51 14.65 -11.50
C HIS A 93 -12.25 13.31 -11.74
N MET A 94 -12.02 12.31 -10.89
CA MET A 94 -12.71 11.03 -10.90
C MET A 94 -13.59 10.88 -9.65
N THR A 95 -14.75 10.27 -9.82
CA THR A 95 -15.62 9.92 -8.69
C THR A 95 -14.95 8.91 -7.76
N VAL A 96 -15.50 8.72 -6.56
CA VAL A 96 -15.08 7.64 -5.63
C VAL A 96 -15.10 6.29 -6.33
N TYR A 97 -16.21 5.98 -7.04
CA TYR A 97 -16.31 4.76 -7.83
C TYR A 97 -15.19 4.64 -8.86
N ASP A 98 -14.92 5.70 -9.61
CA ASP A 98 -13.92 5.65 -10.69
C ASP A 98 -12.49 5.59 -10.15
N ASN A 99 -12.18 6.21 -9.02
CA ASN A 99 -10.89 6.07 -8.34
C ASN A 99 -10.60 4.59 -8.00
N VAL A 100 -11.59 3.87 -7.47
CA VAL A 100 -11.44 2.44 -7.16
C VAL A 100 -11.42 1.59 -8.42
N ALA A 101 -12.32 1.86 -9.37
CA ALA A 101 -12.41 1.16 -10.65
C ALA A 101 -11.13 1.31 -11.48
N PHE A 102 -10.45 2.45 -11.39
CA PHE A 102 -9.20 2.70 -12.10
C PHE A 102 -8.12 1.65 -11.79
N ALA A 103 -7.96 1.27 -10.52
CA ALA A 103 -6.99 0.24 -10.13
C ALA A 103 -7.30 -1.12 -10.80
N MET A 104 -8.56 -1.46 -11.01
CA MET A 104 -8.96 -2.66 -11.73
C MET A 104 -8.73 -2.54 -13.24
N ARG A 105 -9.02 -1.36 -13.83
CA ARG A 105 -8.77 -1.09 -15.27
C ARG A 105 -7.29 -1.24 -15.63
N VAL A 106 -6.40 -0.73 -14.77
CA VAL A 106 -4.93 -0.81 -14.97
C VAL A 106 -4.42 -2.25 -15.04
N VAL A 107 -5.08 -3.18 -14.35
CA VAL A 107 -4.71 -4.61 -14.41
C VAL A 107 -5.48 -5.38 -15.48
N GLY A 108 -6.30 -4.72 -16.28
CA GLY A 108 -7.04 -5.33 -17.40
C GLY A 108 -8.32 -6.06 -16.99
N ALA A 109 -8.93 -5.70 -15.85
CA ALA A 109 -10.17 -6.32 -15.41
C ALA A 109 -11.35 -6.00 -16.36
N SER A 110 -12.23 -6.99 -16.59
CA SER A 110 -13.39 -6.81 -17.44
C SER A 110 -14.41 -5.81 -16.84
N PRO A 111 -15.20 -5.10 -17.67
CA PRO A 111 -16.25 -4.21 -17.18
C PRO A 111 -17.27 -4.92 -16.27
N ARG A 112 -17.54 -6.20 -16.52
CA ARG A 112 -18.44 -7.02 -15.68
C ARG A 112 -17.84 -7.23 -14.28
N SER A 113 -16.55 -7.54 -14.19
CA SER A 113 -15.84 -7.71 -12.92
C SER A 113 -15.81 -6.40 -12.11
N ILE A 114 -15.54 -5.26 -12.77
CA ILE A 114 -15.51 -3.94 -12.14
C ILE A 114 -16.89 -3.60 -11.56
N ARG A 115 -17.98 -3.76 -12.33
CA ARG A 115 -19.35 -3.48 -11.86
C ARG A 115 -19.77 -4.32 -10.66
N LYS A 116 -19.22 -5.53 -10.49
CA LYS A 116 -19.49 -6.39 -9.34
C LYS A 116 -18.59 -6.04 -8.15
N ARG A 117 -17.29 -5.83 -8.41
CA ARG A 117 -16.29 -5.74 -7.34
C ARG A 117 -16.24 -4.37 -6.66
N VAL A 118 -16.32 -3.28 -7.42
CA VAL A 118 -16.19 -1.92 -6.86
C VAL A 118 -17.27 -1.62 -5.83
N PRO A 119 -18.60 -1.85 -6.09
CA PRO A 119 -19.63 -1.62 -5.07
C PRO A 119 -19.42 -2.47 -3.81
N TYR A 120 -18.97 -3.71 -3.95
CA TYR A 120 -18.66 -4.58 -2.81
C TYR A 120 -17.55 -3.98 -1.94
N ILE A 121 -16.45 -3.50 -2.55
CA ILE A 121 -15.34 -2.90 -1.80
C ILE A 121 -15.76 -1.56 -1.17
N LEU A 122 -16.54 -0.74 -1.87
CA LEU A 122 -17.06 0.50 -1.31
C LEU A 122 -17.99 0.24 -0.12
N SER A 123 -18.78 -0.83 -0.14
CA SER A 123 -19.57 -1.26 1.02
C SER A 123 -18.68 -1.68 2.18
N LEU A 124 -17.58 -2.42 1.91
CA LEU A 124 -16.64 -2.88 2.94
C LEU A 124 -15.99 -1.71 3.70
N VAL A 125 -15.71 -0.60 3.00
CA VAL A 125 -15.14 0.61 3.62
C VAL A 125 -16.22 1.64 4.03
N GLY A 126 -17.50 1.31 3.96
CA GLY A 126 -18.60 2.18 4.38
C GLY A 126 -18.90 3.37 3.45
N LEU A 127 -18.44 3.33 2.19
CA LEU A 127 -18.55 4.46 1.24
C LEU A 127 -19.49 4.21 0.06
N GLN A 128 -20.35 3.19 0.12
CA GLN A 128 -21.28 2.90 -0.98
C GLN A 128 -22.21 4.08 -1.33
N HIS A 129 -22.64 4.86 -0.34
CA HIS A 129 -23.49 6.03 -0.53
C HIS A 129 -22.76 7.24 -1.13
N LYS A 130 -21.41 7.24 -1.10
CA LYS A 130 -20.54 8.27 -1.65
C LYS A 130 -19.97 7.91 -3.04
N ALA A 131 -20.38 6.80 -3.66
CA ALA A 131 -19.79 6.29 -4.90
C ALA A 131 -19.73 7.31 -6.05
N LYS A 132 -20.70 8.24 -6.11
CA LYS A 132 -20.79 9.27 -7.16
C LYS A 132 -20.14 10.62 -6.78
N HIS A 133 -19.65 10.77 -5.54
CA HIS A 133 -18.99 11.99 -5.09
C HIS A 133 -17.56 12.06 -5.59
N TYR A 134 -17.03 13.27 -5.64
CA TYR A 134 -15.63 13.55 -5.98
C TYR A 134 -14.78 13.67 -4.69
N PRO A 135 -13.44 13.47 -4.77
CA PRO A 135 -12.56 13.60 -3.61
C PRO A 135 -12.65 14.91 -2.86
N THR A 136 -12.94 16.03 -3.56
CA THR A 136 -13.11 17.35 -2.98
C THR A 136 -14.35 17.49 -2.10
N GLU A 137 -15.33 16.60 -2.23
CA GLU A 137 -16.57 16.58 -1.46
C GLU A 137 -16.47 15.67 -0.21
N LEU A 138 -15.29 15.08 0.04
CA LEU A 138 -15.06 14.10 1.09
C LEU A 138 -14.25 14.68 2.24
N SER A 139 -14.54 14.21 3.45
CA SER A 139 -13.67 14.41 4.62
C SER A 139 -12.34 13.69 4.46
N GLY A 140 -11.33 14.03 5.28
CA GLY A 140 -10.03 13.37 5.28
C GLY A 140 -10.13 11.86 5.50
N GLY A 141 -10.92 11.42 6.48
CA GLY A 141 -11.16 10.01 6.75
C GLY A 141 -11.90 9.28 5.60
N GLU A 142 -12.87 9.93 4.94
CA GLU A 142 -13.51 9.36 3.75
C GLU A 142 -12.51 9.22 2.60
N ARG A 143 -11.66 10.23 2.35
CA ARG A 143 -10.58 10.13 1.35
C ARG A 143 -9.63 8.98 1.64
N GLN A 144 -9.25 8.78 2.91
CA GLN A 144 -8.41 7.67 3.32
C GLN A 144 -9.08 6.32 3.05
N ARG A 145 -10.38 6.18 3.36
CA ARG A 145 -11.15 4.96 3.06
C ARG A 145 -11.27 4.70 1.55
N VAL A 146 -11.34 5.74 0.71
CA VAL A 146 -11.24 5.56 -0.77
C VAL A 146 -9.86 5.04 -1.17
N GLY A 147 -8.78 5.58 -0.59
CA GLY A 147 -7.41 5.08 -0.80
C GLY A 147 -7.28 3.61 -0.43
N LEU A 148 -7.84 3.22 0.72
CA LEU A 148 -7.87 1.83 1.17
C LEU A 148 -8.73 0.93 0.25
N ALA A 149 -9.90 1.39 -0.18
CA ALA A 149 -10.72 0.67 -1.16
C ALA A 149 -9.97 0.41 -2.47
N ARG A 150 -9.24 1.42 -2.96
CA ARG A 150 -8.38 1.30 -4.15
C ARG A 150 -7.26 0.28 -3.95
N ALA A 151 -6.64 0.25 -2.77
CA ALA A 151 -5.62 -0.73 -2.44
C ALA A 151 -6.16 -2.16 -2.41
N LEU A 152 -7.40 -2.36 -1.92
CA LEU A 152 -8.02 -3.67 -1.69
C LEU A 152 -8.68 -4.28 -2.93
N VAL A 153 -9.08 -3.47 -3.92
CA VAL A 153 -9.99 -3.91 -4.97
C VAL A 153 -9.45 -5.07 -5.82
N ASN A 154 -8.14 -5.18 -5.94
CA ASN A 154 -7.45 -6.25 -6.69
C ASN A 154 -7.05 -7.47 -5.86
N ASN A 155 -7.55 -7.64 -4.63
CA ASN A 155 -7.18 -8.72 -3.71
C ASN A 155 -5.65 -8.85 -3.55
N PRO A 156 -4.96 -7.83 -3.03
CA PRO A 156 -3.53 -7.88 -2.88
C PRO A 156 -3.12 -8.95 -1.87
N SER A 157 -1.95 -9.57 -2.08
CA SER A 157 -1.35 -10.47 -1.08
C SER A 157 -0.75 -9.73 0.10
N MET A 158 -0.47 -8.43 -0.09
CA MET A 158 0.15 -7.54 0.89
C MET A 158 -0.41 -6.13 0.77
N ILE A 159 -0.62 -5.48 1.92
CA ILE A 159 -0.91 -4.05 2.03
C ILE A 159 0.32 -3.34 2.61
N ILE A 160 0.70 -2.24 2.00
CA ILE A 160 1.70 -1.30 2.47
C ILE A 160 0.97 0.00 2.83
N ALA A 161 0.98 0.37 4.10
CA ALA A 161 0.33 1.56 4.61
C ALA A 161 1.40 2.54 5.12
N ASP A 162 1.65 3.59 4.36
CA ASP A 162 2.63 4.64 4.67
C ASP A 162 1.93 5.76 5.40
N GLU A 163 2.10 5.82 6.72
CA GLU A 163 1.46 6.76 7.66
C GLU A 163 -0.06 6.92 7.40
N PRO A 164 -0.84 5.83 7.37
CA PRO A 164 -2.24 5.87 6.93
C PRO A 164 -3.16 6.66 7.86
N THR A 165 -2.66 7.06 9.02
CA THR A 165 -3.39 7.80 10.06
C THR A 165 -2.86 9.22 10.27
N GLY A 166 -1.77 9.62 9.60
CA GLY A 166 -1.07 10.87 9.86
C GLY A 166 -1.86 12.14 9.56
N ASN A 167 -2.86 12.08 8.68
CA ASN A 167 -3.66 13.24 8.23
C ASN A 167 -5.14 13.15 8.61
N ILE A 168 -5.50 12.31 9.58
CA ILE A 168 -6.88 12.11 10.04
C ILE A 168 -6.95 12.19 11.56
N ASP A 169 -8.14 12.44 12.09
CA ASP A 169 -8.32 12.52 13.55
C ASP A 169 -8.15 11.15 14.23
N PRO A 170 -7.86 11.15 15.55
CA PRO A 170 -7.59 9.90 16.30
C PRO A 170 -8.71 8.87 16.25
N ALA A 171 -9.98 9.29 16.28
CA ALA A 171 -11.11 8.35 16.26
C ALA A 171 -11.17 7.60 14.93
N LEU A 172 -11.03 8.32 13.80
CA LEU A 172 -10.97 7.73 12.46
C LEU A 172 -9.68 6.90 12.25
N SER A 173 -8.59 7.24 12.95
CA SER A 173 -7.34 6.46 12.93
C SER A 173 -7.57 5.04 13.43
N PHE A 174 -8.31 4.87 14.53
CA PHE A 174 -8.67 3.55 15.05
C PHE A 174 -9.51 2.74 14.04
N GLU A 175 -10.49 3.36 13.38
CA GLU A 175 -11.29 2.68 12.36
C GLU A 175 -10.45 2.15 11.19
N ILE A 176 -9.44 2.90 10.75
CA ILE A 176 -8.52 2.47 9.68
C ILE A 176 -7.66 1.29 10.13
N VAL A 177 -7.11 1.35 11.36
CA VAL A 177 -6.30 0.26 11.91
C VAL A 177 -7.15 -1.00 12.12
N ASP A 178 -8.37 -0.88 12.62
CA ASP A 178 -9.30 -1.99 12.79
C ASP A 178 -9.64 -2.66 11.45
N LEU A 179 -9.89 -1.86 10.42
CA LEU A 179 -10.17 -2.37 9.08
C LEU A 179 -8.95 -3.09 8.49
N LEU A 180 -7.73 -2.55 8.65
CA LEU A 180 -6.49 -3.22 8.27
C LEU A 180 -6.28 -4.53 9.04
N SER A 181 -6.61 -4.55 10.34
CA SER A 181 -6.54 -5.74 11.19
C SER A 181 -7.52 -6.82 10.74
N GLU A 182 -8.75 -6.45 10.36
CA GLU A 182 -9.72 -7.41 9.83
C GLU A 182 -9.27 -8.00 8.49
N ILE A 183 -8.67 -7.19 7.62
CA ILE A 183 -8.09 -7.64 6.34
C ILE A 183 -6.94 -8.60 6.60
N ASN A 184 -6.08 -8.30 7.58
CA ASN A 184 -4.97 -9.16 7.98
C ASN A 184 -5.45 -10.52 8.50
N ARG A 185 -6.48 -10.56 9.36
CA ARG A 185 -7.09 -11.81 9.84
C ARG A 185 -7.58 -12.72 8.72
N ARG A 186 -7.88 -12.17 7.54
CA ARG A 186 -8.24 -12.92 6.32
C ARG A 186 -7.02 -13.41 5.52
N GLY A 187 -5.81 -13.24 6.06
CA GLY A 187 -4.56 -13.76 5.51
C GLY A 187 -3.76 -12.80 4.63
N THR A 188 -4.17 -11.52 4.51
CA THR A 188 -3.38 -10.51 3.82
C THR A 188 -2.26 -10.01 4.74
N THR A 189 -1.02 -9.97 4.28
CA THR A 189 0.10 -9.38 5.02
C THR A 189 -0.04 -7.86 5.07
N VAL A 190 0.21 -7.24 6.22
CA VAL A 190 0.14 -5.78 6.37
C VAL A 190 1.47 -5.24 6.90
N LEU A 191 2.03 -4.28 6.18
CA LEU A 191 3.14 -3.43 6.64
C LEU A 191 2.59 -2.03 6.89
N MET A 192 2.76 -1.52 8.09
CA MET A 192 2.31 -0.18 8.47
C MET A 192 3.47 0.63 9.08
N VAL A 193 3.64 1.85 8.62
CA VAL A 193 4.58 2.84 9.17
C VAL A 193 3.82 3.89 9.96
#